data_b510b1e9a4d09152ba17b81bb0b624c8
#
_entry.id   b510b1e9a4d09152ba17b81bb0b624c8
#
_cell.length_a   1.000
_cell.length_b   1.000
_cell.length_c   1.000
_cell.angle_alpha   90.00
_cell.angle_beta   90.00
_cell.angle_gamma   90.00
#
_symmetry.space_group_name_H-M   'P 1'
#
loop_
_entity.id
_entity.type
_entity.pdbx_description
1 polymer ?
#
loop_
_entity_poly.entity_id
_entity_poly.type
_entity_poly.pdbx_seq_one_letter_code
_entity_poly.pdbx_strand_id
1 'polypeptide(L)'
;MKRIKLTALPCICADVFDGTDIIRPGGEALNFAAHASRFDEMGVTLLGIVGKDKYAEAIMDSISKLDIDKSHIRTDERYQTANNMTYLTADGDRYYKDDSWNGKILDDIILNDDEIRILSESDVVFVHFWASCFSQVIELKKTSGFKLAVDFDVYRDFADMERLAPYIDFFMISGYEELLPKFRELSYKYDCLFNISLAERGSVTYFKGQEFRVQAVKVDTVIDTTGCGDSYHAGFVCSYMLENDIEKAMRIGSEIAAETLKHYGGF
;
A
#
# COMPACT_ATOMS: atom_id res chain seq x y z
N MET A 1 18.58 14.43 -11.73
CA MET A 1 18.50 14.58 -10.25
C MET A 1 18.59 13.21 -9.61
N LYS A 2 19.01 13.11 -8.33
CA LYS A 2 18.99 11.83 -7.61
C LYS A 2 17.52 11.49 -7.31
N ARG A 3 17.07 10.29 -7.69
CA ARG A 3 15.71 9.82 -7.41
C ARG A 3 15.55 9.55 -5.91
N ILE A 4 14.35 9.76 -5.37
CA ILE A 4 13.98 9.35 -4.02
C ILE A 4 13.84 7.84 -4.02
N LYS A 5 14.59 7.16 -3.16
CA LYS A 5 14.55 5.69 -3.05
C LYS A 5 13.32 5.28 -2.24
N LEU A 6 12.40 4.62 -2.90
CA LEU A 6 11.17 4.07 -2.29
C LEU A 6 11.22 2.54 -2.34
N THR A 7 10.99 1.91 -1.19
CA THR A 7 10.86 0.44 -1.11
C THR A 7 9.49 0.07 -0.58
N ALA A 8 8.75 -0.77 -1.33
CA ALA A 8 7.47 -1.34 -0.92
C ALA A 8 7.61 -2.84 -0.62
N LEU A 9 6.96 -3.33 0.45
CA LEU A 9 7.02 -4.73 0.87
C LEU A 9 5.82 -5.15 1.73
N PRO A 10 5.56 -6.45 1.93
CA PRO A 10 6.04 -7.58 1.14
C PRO A 10 4.94 -8.19 0.25
N CYS A 11 3.70 -7.67 0.32
CA CYS A 11 2.53 -8.33 -0.22
C CYS A 11 2.46 -8.24 -1.76
N ILE A 12 2.71 -9.39 -2.38
CA ILE A 12 2.54 -9.64 -3.82
C ILE A 12 1.59 -10.82 -3.95
N CYS A 13 0.45 -10.64 -4.60
CA CYS A 13 -0.53 -11.70 -4.79
C CYS A 13 -1.20 -11.66 -6.16
N ALA A 14 -2.01 -12.66 -6.45
CA ALA A 14 -2.85 -12.73 -7.64
C ALA A 14 -4.33 -12.71 -7.27
N ASP A 15 -5.10 -11.85 -7.91
CA ASP A 15 -6.55 -11.92 -7.92
C ASP A 15 -7.01 -12.83 -9.06
N VAL A 16 -7.71 -13.90 -8.71
CA VAL A 16 -8.22 -14.91 -9.66
C VAL A 16 -9.71 -14.75 -9.79
N PHE A 17 -10.20 -14.42 -10.97
CA PHE A 17 -11.63 -14.17 -11.15
C PHE A 17 -12.38 -15.49 -11.33
N ASP A 18 -13.36 -15.74 -10.46
CA ASP A 18 -14.11 -17.01 -10.42
C ASP A 18 -14.80 -17.32 -11.74
N GLY A 19 -14.70 -18.58 -12.16
CA GLY A 19 -15.28 -19.05 -13.41
C GLY A 19 -14.56 -18.58 -14.69
N THR A 20 -13.38 -17.96 -14.55
CA THR A 20 -12.57 -17.49 -15.69
C THR A 20 -11.11 -17.93 -15.56
N ASP A 21 -10.33 -17.75 -16.63
CA ASP A 21 -8.86 -17.91 -16.62
C ASP A 21 -8.15 -16.56 -16.34
N ILE A 22 -8.89 -15.53 -15.91
CA ILE A 22 -8.32 -14.19 -15.69
C ILE A 22 -7.57 -14.19 -14.37
N ILE A 23 -6.28 -13.85 -14.45
CA ILE A 23 -5.39 -13.61 -13.32
C ILE A 23 -4.94 -12.16 -13.41
N ARG A 24 -5.14 -11.40 -12.33
CA ARG A 24 -4.65 -10.03 -12.22
C ARG A 24 -3.59 -9.94 -11.12
N PRO A 25 -2.55 -9.13 -11.30
CA PRO A 25 -1.64 -8.82 -10.20
C PRO A 25 -2.37 -8.04 -9.12
N GLY A 26 -2.01 -8.29 -7.87
CA GLY A 26 -2.57 -7.64 -6.70
C GLY A 26 -1.60 -7.70 -5.52
N GLY A 27 -2.09 -7.24 -4.38
CA GLY A 27 -1.31 -7.11 -3.16
C GLY A 27 -0.89 -5.66 -2.93
N GLU A 28 -1.02 -5.22 -1.69
CA GLU A 28 -0.90 -3.82 -1.27
C GLU A 28 0.47 -3.24 -1.68
N ALA A 29 1.55 -4.00 -1.45
CA ALA A 29 2.90 -3.54 -1.79
C ALA A 29 3.12 -3.46 -3.30
N LEU A 30 2.57 -4.41 -4.06
CA LEU A 30 2.69 -4.42 -5.52
C LEU A 30 1.88 -3.27 -6.14
N ASN A 31 0.62 -3.10 -5.73
CA ASN A 31 -0.23 -2.02 -6.21
C ASN A 31 0.39 -0.64 -5.90
N PHE A 32 0.85 -0.45 -4.65
CA PHE A 32 1.53 0.77 -4.24
C PHE A 32 2.78 1.04 -5.10
N ALA A 33 3.65 0.03 -5.29
CA ALA A 33 4.86 0.15 -6.10
C ALA A 33 4.55 0.48 -7.56
N ALA A 34 3.51 -0.13 -8.14
CA ALA A 34 3.11 0.13 -9.52
C ALA A 34 2.68 1.59 -9.73
N HIS A 35 1.89 2.14 -8.79
CA HIS A 35 1.50 3.55 -8.84
C HIS A 35 2.67 4.50 -8.54
N ALA A 36 3.52 4.18 -7.56
CA ALA A 36 4.71 4.96 -7.23
C ALA A 36 5.70 5.04 -8.41
N SER A 37 5.81 3.97 -9.21
CA SER A 37 6.71 3.95 -10.39
C SER A 37 6.31 4.90 -11.52
N ARG A 38 5.12 5.51 -11.45
CA ARG A 38 4.66 6.53 -12.41
C ARG A 38 5.22 7.93 -12.11
N PHE A 39 5.87 8.11 -10.96
CA PHE A 39 6.56 9.34 -10.60
C PHE A 39 8.04 9.23 -11.01
N ASP A 40 8.46 10.00 -12.01
CA ASP A 40 9.82 9.95 -12.60
C ASP A 40 10.92 10.18 -11.54
N GLU A 41 10.60 10.91 -10.48
CA GLU A 41 11.51 11.23 -9.38
C GLU A 41 11.65 10.10 -8.36
N MET A 42 10.82 9.04 -8.43
CA MET A 42 10.90 7.89 -7.55
C MET A 42 11.75 6.76 -8.16
N GLY A 43 12.68 6.24 -7.36
CA GLY A 43 13.37 4.98 -7.64
C GLY A 43 12.74 3.87 -6.82
N VAL A 44 11.85 3.11 -7.44
CA VAL A 44 11.00 2.13 -6.73
C VAL A 44 11.66 0.76 -6.71
N THR A 45 11.77 0.17 -5.52
CA THR A 45 12.17 -1.23 -5.30
C THR A 45 10.98 -1.99 -4.70
N LEU A 46 10.67 -3.15 -5.23
CA LEU A 46 9.66 -4.05 -4.68
C LEU A 46 10.34 -5.28 -4.06
N LEU A 47 10.18 -5.43 -2.75
CA LEU A 47 10.57 -6.63 -2.02
C LEU A 47 9.36 -7.51 -1.78
N GLY A 48 9.54 -8.82 -1.92
CA GLY A 48 8.47 -9.77 -1.68
C GLY A 48 8.87 -11.19 -2.04
N ILE A 49 7.90 -12.09 -2.02
CA ILE A 49 8.12 -13.50 -2.30
C ILE A 49 6.97 -14.05 -3.15
N VAL A 50 7.29 -14.83 -4.15
CA VAL A 50 6.34 -15.53 -5.03
C VAL A 50 6.67 -17.01 -5.10
N GLY A 51 5.71 -17.84 -5.49
CA GLY A 51 5.94 -19.25 -5.80
C GLY A 51 6.59 -19.43 -7.18
N LYS A 52 6.68 -20.69 -7.62
CA LYS A 52 7.09 -21.04 -8.99
C LYS A 52 5.88 -21.60 -9.73
N ASP A 53 5.00 -20.72 -10.13
CA ASP A 53 3.70 -21.09 -10.68
C ASP A 53 3.17 -20.04 -11.69
N LYS A 54 2.03 -20.37 -12.31
CA LYS A 54 1.37 -19.50 -13.29
C LYS A 54 0.98 -18.10 -12.74
N TYR A 55 0.78 -17.97 -11.42
CA TYR A 55 0.44 -16.71 -10.78
C TYR A 55 1.67 -15.80 -10.72
N ALA A 56 2.82 -16.36 -10.33
CA ALA A 56 4.09 -15.63 -10.38
C ALA A 56 4.41 -15.16 -11.81
N GLU A 57 4.24 -16.05 -12.81
CA GLU A 57 4.46 -15.69 -14.22
C GLU A 57 3.56 -14.54 -14.65
N ALA A 58 2.25 -14.61 -14.38
CA ALA A 58 1.30 -13.56 -14.73
C ALA A 58 1.61 -12.22 -14.06
N ILE A 59 2.02 -12.24 -12.78
CA ILE A 59 2.44 -11.04 -12.03
C ILE A 59 3.70 -10.45 -12.67
N MET A 60 4.74 -11.25 -12.88
CA MET A 60 6.01 -10.77 -13.42
C MET A 60 5.88 -10.21 -14.84
N ASP A 61 5.04 -10.83 -15.66
CA ASP A 61 4.71 -10.33 -17.00
C ASP A 61 4.02 -8.96 -16.93
N SER A 62 3.05 -8.80 -16.03
CA SER A 62 2.30 -7.56 -15.84
C SER A 62 3.18 -6.38 -15.45
N ILE A 63 4.16 -6.61 -14.56
CA ILE A 63 5.07 -5.56 -14.08
C ILE A 63 6.35 -5.44 -14.93
N SER A 64 6.51 -6.25 -15.97
CA SER A 64 7.76 -6.32 -16.76
C SER A 64 8.20 -4.97 -17.31
N LYS A 65 7.24 -4.11 -17.69
CA LYS A 65 7.48 -2.79 -18.31
C LYS A 65 7.45 -1.63 -17.30
N LEU A 66 7.11 -1.88 -16.05
CA LEU A 66 7.11 -0.85 -15.02
C LEU A 66 8.53 -0.56 -14.55
N ASP A 67 8.80 0.71 -14.26
CA ASP A 67 10.10 1.16 -13.72
C ASP A 67 10.23 0.84 -12.23
N ILE A 68 10.25 -0.46 -11.94
CA ILE A 68 10.37 -1.03 -10.60
C ILE A 68 11.59 -1.95 -10.59
N ASP A 69 12.47 -1.79 -9.63
CA ASP A 69 13.48 -2.81 -9.34
C ASP A 69 12.81 -4.00 -8.65
N LYS A 70 12.66 -5.09 -9.41
CA LYS A 70 12.06 -6.37 -9.01
C LYS A 70 13.09 -7.48 -8.84
N SER A 71 14.37 -7.14 -8.92
CA SER A 71 15.46 -8.12 -8.81
C SER A 71 15.56 -8.77 -7.43
N HIS A 72 14.89 -8.18 -6.45
CA HIS A 72 14.85 -8.64 -5.06
C HIS A 72 13.55 -9.39 -4.69
N ILE A 73 12.67 -9.67 -5.66
CA ILE A 73 11.54 -10.57 -5.44
C ILE A 73 12.07 -12.00 -5.35
N ARG A 74 11.88 -12.61 -4.18
CA ARG A 74 12.32 -14.00 -3.93
C ARG A 74 11.35 -15.00 -4.53
N THR A 75 11.84 -16.22 -4.81
CA THR A 75 11.00 -17.36 -5.19
C THR A 75 11.11 -18.45 -4.13
N ASP A 76 9.96 -18.96 -3.66
CA ASP A 76 9.90 -20.13 -2.78
C ASP A 76 9.02 -21.22 -3.42
N GLU A 77 9.69 -22.27 -3.95
CA GLU A 77 9.01 -23.38 -4.65
C GLU A 77 8.17 -24.28 -3.72
N ARG A 78 8.27 -24.09 -2.39
CA ARG A 78 7.50 -24.87 -1.41
C ARG A 78 6.03 -24.44 -1.34
N TYR A 79 5.76 -23.20 -1.77
CA TYR A 79 4.43 -22.59 -1.68
C TYR A 79 3.97 -22.08 -3.02
N GLN A 80 2.66 -22.04 -3.20
CA GLN A 80 2.05 -21.30 -4.29
C GLN A 80 2.15 -19.80 -4.01
N THR A 81 2.28 -18.99 -5.06
CA THR A 81 2.15 -17.53 -4.96
C THR A 81 0.84 -17.17 -4.27
N ALA A 82 0.87 -16.21 -3.37
CA ALA A 82 -0.32 -15.74 -2.67
C ALA A 82 -1.42 -15.37 -3.69
N ASN A 83 -2.63 -15.84 -3.45
CA ASN A 83 -3.75 -15.61 -4.37
C ASN A 83 -5.08 -15.64 -3.64
N ASN A 84 -6.07 -15.03 -4.27
CA ASN A 84 -7.43 -14.99 -3.78
C ASN A 84 -8.44 -15.16 -4.93
N MET A 85 -9.55 -15.85 -4.66
CA MET A 85 -10.66 -15.94 -5.60
C MET A 85 -11.53 -14.70 -5.48
N THR A 86 -11.69 -13.98 -6.56
CA THR A 86 -12.32 -12.66 -6.62
C THR A 86 -13.63 -12.71 -7.41
N TYR A 87 -14.63 -12.00 -6.91
CA TYR A 87 -15.88 -11.71 -7.61
C TYR A 87 -16.07 -10.23 -7.76
N LEU A 88 -16.76 -9.82 -8.82
CA LEU A 88 -17.25 -8.46 -8.98
C LEU A 88 -18.78 -8.45 -8.91
N THR A 89 -19.33 -7.48 -8.22
CA THR A 89 -20.77 -7.15 -8.27
C THR A 89 -21.07 -6.39 -9.57
N ALA A 90 -22.37 -6.23 -9.89
CA ALA A 90 -22.80 -5.49 -11.07
C ALA A 90 -22.42 -4.01 -11.03
N ASP A 91 -22.17 -3.46 -9.84
CA ASP A 91 -21.78 -2.07 -9.57
C ASP A 91 -20.27 -1.89 -9.42
N GLY A 92 -19.48 -2.97 -9.67
CA GLY A 92 -18.01 -2.92 -9.67
C GLY A 92 -17.38 -3.13 -8.28
N ASP A 93 -18.17 -3.35 -7.24
CA ASP A 93 -17.61 -3.71 -5.93
C ASP A 93 -16.98 -5.09 -5.97
N ARG A 94 -15.81 -5.19 -5.38
CA ARG A 94 -15.05 -6.43 -5.28
C ARG A 94 -15.29 -7.10 -3.94
N TYR A 95 -15.47 -8.39 -3.96
CA TYR A 95 -15.39 -9.22 -2.77
C TYR A 95 -14.68 -10.54 -3.04
N TYR A 96 -14.17 -11.12 -2.00
CA TYR A 96 -13.45 -12.38 -2.05
C TYR A 96 -14.37 -13.54 -1.72
N LYS A 97 -14.13 -14.67 -2.36
CA LYS A 97 -14.79 -15.92 -1.98
C LYS A 97 -14.35 -16.32 -0.58
N ASP A 98 -15.33 -16.69 0.27
CA ASP A 98 -15.04 -17.20 1.61
C ASP A 98 -14.02 -18.36 1.53
N ASP A 99 -13.07 -18.37 2.45
CA ASP A 99 -12.01 -19.37 2.57
C ASP A 99 -11.12 -19.56 1.30
N SER A 100 -11.09 -18.58 0.39
CA SER A 100 -10.28 -18.67 -0.82
C SER A 100 -8.88 -18.09 -0.68
N TRP A 101 -8.59 -17.32 0.37
CA TRP A 101 -7.27 -16.74 0.58
C TRP A 101 -6.19 -17.81 0.75
N ASN A 102 -5.22 -17.81 -0.14
CA ASN A 102 -4.04 -18.64 -0.09
C ASN A 102 -2.81 -17.75 0.09
N GLY A 103 -2.59 -17.27 1.30
CA GLY A 103 -1.49 -16.35 1.64
C GLY A 103 -0.32 -17.01 2.35
N LYS A 104 -0.27 -18.34 2.46
CA LYS A 104 0.71 -19.05 3.30
C LYS A 104 2.17 -18.68 3.02
N ILE A 105 2.51 -18.32 1.79
CA ILE A 105 3.85 -17.87 1.41
C ILE A 105 4.24 -16.53 2.10
N LEU A 106 3.26 -15.78 2.59
CA LEU A 106 3.43 -14.49 3.27
C LEU A 106 3.48 -14.61 4.80
N ASP A 107 3.14 -15.79 5.38
CA ASP A 107 2.94 -15.94 6.83
C ASP A 107 4.23 -15.79 7.65
N ASP A 108 5.36 -16.23 7.09
CA ASP A 108 6.63 -16.34 7.82
C ASP A 108 7.78 -15.62 7.08
N ILE A 109 7.53 -14.45 6.51
CA ILE A 109 8.57 -13.67 5.85
C ILE A 109 9.53 -13.12 6.90
N ILE A 110 10.80 -13.53 6.77
CA ILE A 110 11.92 -12.97 7.51
C ILE A 110 12.79 -12.20 6.51
N LEU A 111 13.06 -10.93 6.82
CA LEU A 111 13.95 -10.09 6.02
C LEU A 111 15.38 -10.62 6.12
N ASN A 112 16.02 -10.80 4.99
CA ASN A 112 17.42 -11.16 4.90
C ASN A 112 18.34 -9.91 4.95
N ASP A 113 19.65 -10.10 5.04
CA ASP A 113 20.61 -9.02 5.18
C ASP A 113 20.59 -8.02 4.00
N ASP A 114 20.35 -8.50 2.77
CA ASP A 114 20.23 -7.64 1.60
C ASP A 114 18.97 -6.79 1.65
N GLU A 115 17.83 -7.37 2.02
CA GLU A 115 16.57 -6.65 2.20
C GLU A 115 16.67 -5.61 3.33
N ILE A 116 17.30 -5.96 4.45
CA ILE A 116 17.58 -5.04 5.55
C ILE A 116 18.46 -3.87 5.08
N ARG A 117 19.50 -4.14 4.29
CA ARG A 117 20.35 -3.11 3.71
C ARG A 117 19.57 -2.19 2.77
N ILE A 118 18.74 -2.74 1.88
CA ILE A 118 17.91 -1.97 0.95
C ILE A 118 16.96 -1.05 1.72
N LEU A 119 16.26 -1.56 2.72
CA LEU A 119 15.38 -0.76 3.56
C LEU A 119 16.14 0.35 4.27
N SER A 120 17.32 0.05 4.83
CA SER A 120 18.15 1.04 5.53
C SER A 120 18.67 2.17 4.62
N GLU A 121 18.85 1.88 3.32
CA GLU A 121 19.29 2.84 2.31
C GLU A 121 18.14 3.59 1.62
N SER A 122 16.89 3.24 1.92
CA SER A 122 15.70 3.89 1.36
C SER A 122 15.49 5.28 1.97
N ASP A 123 14.88 6.18 1.21
CA ASP A 123 14.37 7.46 1.72
C ASP A 123 12.97 7.28 2.33
N VAL A 124 12.17 6.35 1.75
CA VAL A 124 10.84 5.97 2.26
C VAL A 124 10.57 4.48 2.07
N VAL A 125 9.96 3.87 3.09
CA VAL A 125 9.53 2.45 3.09
C VAL A 125 8.02 2.39 3.28
N PHE A 126 7.33 1.64 2.43
CA PHE A 126 5.90 1.32 2.56
C PHE A 126 5.73 -0.13 2.99
N VAL A 127 4.91 -0.36 4.01
CA VAL A 127 4.57 -1.68 4.52
C VAL A 127 3.11 -1.72 4.98
N HIS A 128 2.46 -2.85 4.76
CA HIS A 128 1.14 -3.14 5.31
C HIS A 128 1.25 -3.65 6.75
N PHE A 129 0.37 -3.20 7.64
CA PHE A 129 0.41 -3.55 9.07
C PHE A 129 0.39 -5.07 9.35
N TRP A 130 -0.37 -5.83 8.54
CA TRP A 130 -0.49 -7.27 8.69
C TRP A 130 0.70 -8.09 8.15
N ALA A 131 1.72 -7.42 7.61
CA ALA A 131 2.91 -8.11 7.12
C ALA A 131 3.62 -8.88 8.23
N SER A 132 3.94 -10.14 8.02
CA SER A 132 4.66 -10.96 9.01
C SER A 132 6.02 -10.38 9.39
N CYS A 133 6.68 -9.66 8.49
CA CYS A 133 7.94 -8.95 8.74
C CYS A 133 7.76 -7.54 9.36
N PHE A 134 6.53 -7.09 9.67
CA PHE A 134 6.27 -5.73 10.15
C PHE A 134 7.09 -5.38 11.39
N SER A 135 7.21 -6.29 12.35
CA SER A 135 8.01 -6.07 13.57
C SER A 135 9.49 -5.82 13.25
N GLN A 136 10.05 -6.51 12.25
CA GLN A 136 11.44 -6.28 11.81
C GLN A 136 11.60 -4.89 11.18
N VAL A 137 10.61 -4.43 10.40
CA VAL A 137 10.61 -3.07 9.82
C VAL A 137 10.57 -2.00 10.92
N ILE A 138 9.73 -2.19 11.96
CA ILE A 138 9.67 -1.26 13.11
C ILE A 138 11.00 -1.24 13.88
N GLU A 139 11.63 -2.40 14.13
CA GLU A 139 12.94 -2.44 14.78
C GLU A 139 14.02 -1.74 13.93
N LEU A 140 14.02 -1.96 12.63
CA LEU A 140 14.95 -1.30 11.73
C LEU A 140 14.72 0.23 11.69
N LYS A 141 13.47 0.68 11.69
CA LYS A 141 13.11 2.10 11.74
C LYS A 141 13.72 2.84 12.92
N LYS A 142 13.88 2.18 14.07
CA LYS A 142 14.47 2.79 15.29
C LYS A 142 15.94 3.23 15.09
N THR A 143 16.64 2.62 14.14
CA THR A 143 18.07 2.86 13.90
C THR A 143 18.37 3.40 12.49
N SER A 144 17.36 3.49 11.65
CA SER A 144 17.48 3.94 10.25
C SER A 144 16.79 5.28 10.02
N GLY A 145 17.22 5.99 8.99
CA GLY A 145 16.73 7.34 8.67
C GLY A 145 15.56 7.42 7.71
N PHE A 146 15.08 6.28 7.17
CA PHE A 146 13.97 6.30 6.22
C PHE A 146 12.65 6.78 6.86
N LYS A 147 11.77 7.36 6.05
CA LYS A 147 10.39 7.61 6.44
C LYS A 147 9.58 6.34 6.30
N LEU A 148 8.74 6.03 7.31
CA LEU A 148 7.92 4.83 7.31
C LEU A 148 6.46 5.17 7.01
N ALA A 149 5.95 4.59 5.93
CA ALA A 149 4.54 4.63 5.54
C ALA A 149 3.89 3.28 5.87
N VAL A 150 2.85 3.30 6.68
CA VAL A 150 2.13 2.09 7.11
C VAL A 150 0.67 2.18 6.73
N ASP A 151 0.18 1.17 6.03
CA ASP A 151 -1.24 0.97 5.81
C ASP A 151 -1.82 0.05 6.90
N PHE A 152 -2.72 0.60 7.70
CA PHE A 152 -3.45 -0.11 8.75
C PHE A 152 -4.78 -0.72 8.27
N ASP A 153 -5.13 -0.52 7.01
CA ASP A 153 -6.37 -1.02 6.43
C ASP A 153 -7.59 -0.69 7.32
N VAL A 154 -8.24 -1.71 7.87
CA VAL A 154 -9.39 -1.60 8.78
C VAL A 154 -9.06 -1.91 10.24
N TYR A 155 -7.80 -1.87 10.64
CA TYR A 155 -7.39 -2.12 12.02
C TYR A 155 -7.98 -1.09 12.99
N ARG A 156 -8.37 -1.50 14.22
CA ARG A 156 -9.13 -0.64 15.14
C ARG A 156 -8.65 -0.66 16.60
N ASP A 157 -7.53 -1.31 16.90
CA ASP A 157 -6.93 -1.23 18.24
C ASP A 157 -6.13 0.08 18.39
N PHE A 158 -6.77 1.09 18.98
CA PHE A 158 -6.15 2.39 19.18
C PHE A 158 -4.98 2.39 20.17
N ALA A 159 -4.95 1.47 21.14
CA ALA A 159 -3.84 1.38 22.06
C ALA A 159 -2.57 0.90 21.33
N ASP A 160 -2.73 -0.07 20.44
CA ASP A 160 -1.62 -0.58 19.64
C ASP A 160 -1.17 0.46 18.59
N MET A 161 -2.11 1.12 17.92
CA MET A 161 -1.83 2.22 16.98
C MET A 161 -1.07 3.37 17.66
N GLU A 162 -1.47 3.78 18.88
CA GLU A 162 -0.78 4.81 19.64
C GLU A 162 0.65 4.39 20.03
N ARG A 163 0.85 3.12 20.38
CA ARG A 163 2.18 2.57 20.69
C ARG A 163 3.12 2.60 19.48
N LEU A 164 2.58 2.45 18.26
CA LEU A 164 3.35 2.43 17.01
C LEU A 164 3.58 3.83 16.43
N ALA A 165 2.70 4.79 16.70
CA ALA A 165 2.74 6.14 16.13
C ALA A 165 4.11 6.84 16.21
N PRO A 166 4.94 6.69 17.29
CA PRO A 166 6.27 7.31 17.35
C PRO A 166 7.25 6.87 16.24
N TYR A 167 6.99 5.74 15.60
CA TYR A 167 7.88 5.15 14.57
C TYR A 167 7.38 5.37 13.15
N ILE A 168 6.19 5.95 12.98
CA ILE A 168 5.50 6.06 11.69
C ILE A 168 5.47 7.51 11.24
N ASP A 169 5.87 7.76 10.00
CA ASP A 169 5.79 9.08 9.38
C ASP A 169 4.46 9.29 8.64
N PHE A 170 3.96 8.24 7.96
CA PHE A 170 2.68 8.23 7.23
C PHE A 170 1.81 7.11 7.78
N PHE A 171 0.86 7.48 8.61
CA PHE A 171 -0.12 6.56 9.16
C PHE A 171 -1.37 6.59 8.26
N MET A 172 -1.65 5.52 7.56
CA MET A 172 -2.76 5.43 6.62
C MET A 172 -3.76 4.39 7.07
N ILE A 173 -5.05 4.72 6.99
CA ILE A 173 -6.12 3.85 7.45
C ILE A 173 -7.42 4.13 6.70
N SER A 174 -8.17 3.07 6.37
CA SER A 174 -9.56 3.18 5.93
C SER A 174 -10.49 3.37 7.13
N GLY A 175 -11.31 4.42 7.11
CA GLY A 175 -12.08 4.80 8.28
C GLY A 175 -13.46 5.40 8.00
N TYR A 176 -14.01 5.99 9.04
CA TYR A 176 -15.27 6.71 9.03
C TYR A 176 -15.21 7.89 10.02
N GLU A 177 -16.15 8.81 9.93
CA GLU A 177 -16.10 10.12 10.64
C GLU A 177 -15.93 10.00 12.16
N GLU A 178 -16.50 8.95 12.78
CA GLU A 178 -16.46 8.76 14.24
C GLU A 178 -15.05 8.44 14.77
N LEU A 179 -14.13 8.02 13.90
CA LEU A 179 -12.73 7.78 14.28
C LEU A 179 -11.90 9.07 14.30
N LEU A 180 -12.31 10.09 13.56
CA LEU A 180 -11.52 11.31 13.34
C LEU A 180 -11.07 12.01 14.63
N PRO A 181 -11.91 12.16 15.69
CA PRO A 181 -11.49 12.81 16.94
C PRO A 181 -10.27 12.13 17.60
N LYS A 182 -10.18 10.80 17.49
CA LYS A 182 -9.04 10.03 18.03
C LYS A 182 -7.75 10.33 17.29
N PHE A 183 -7.77 10.36 15.97
CA PHE A 183 -6.59 10.68 15.17
C PHE A 183 -6.16 12.13 15.34
N ARG A 184 -7.12 13.06 15.51
CA ARG A 184 -6.80 14.44 15.87
C ARG A 184 -6.06 14.50 17.21
N GLU A 185 -6.51 13.76 18.23
CA GLU A 185 -5.83 13.68 19.53
C GLU A 185 -4.39 13.15 19.38
N LEU A 186 -4.20 12.05 18.64
CA LEU A 186 -2.88 11.47 18.39
C LEU A 186 -1.95 12.45 17.67
N SER A 187 -2.46 13.26 16.76
CA SER A 187 -1.67 14.22 15.99
C SER A 187 -1.11 15.40 16.81
N TYR A 188 -1.62 15.65 18.02
CA TYR A 188 -0.99 16.55 18.96
C TYR A 188 0.19 15.95 19.71
N LYS A 189 0.21 14.62 19.81
CA LYS A 189 1.21 13.88 20.60
C LYS A 189 2.39 13.42 19.75
N TYR A 190 2.14 13.10 18.47
CA TYR A 190 3.10 12.45 17.59
C TYR A 190 3.31 13.21 16.30
N ASP A 191 4.56 13.27 15.84
CA ASP A 191 4.98 13.94 14.59
C ASP A 191 4.78 13.00 13.39
N CYS A 192 3.52 12.62 13.16
CA CYS A 192 3.06 11.66 12.17
C CYS A 192 1.91 12.26 11.37
N LEU A 193 1.86 11.98 10.08
CA LEU A 193 0.73 12.31 9.21
C LEU A 193 -0.35 11.22 9.37
N PHE A 194 -1.40 11.50 10.14
CA PHE A 194 -2.53 10.59 10.30
C PHE A 194 -3.53 10.82 9.17
N ASN A 195 -3.46 9.97 8.14
CA ASN A 195 -4.33 10.04 6.96
C ASN A 195 -5.42 8.98 7.04
N ILE A 196 -6.67 9.42 6.98
CA ILE A 196 -7.86 8.58 7.06
C ILE A 196 -8.63 8.70 5.74
N SER A 197 -8.74 7.62 4.98
CA SER A 197 -9.60 7.55 3.81
C SER A 197 -11.05 7.30 4.22
N LEU A 198 -11.99 8.01 3.58
CA LEU A 198 -13.42 7.99 3.88
C LEU A 198 -14.25 7.58 2.65
N ALA A 199 -13.68 6.78 1.77
CA ALA A 199 -14.25 6.33 0.50
C ALA A 199 -14.76 7.51 -0.36
N GLU A 200 -16.02 7.49 -0.81
CA GLU A 200 -16.63 8.55 -1.63
C GLU A 200 -16.68 9.93 -0.97
N ARG A 201 -16.44 10.00 0.36
CA ARG A 201 -16.36 11.27 1.11
C ARG A 201 -14.96 11.87 1.12
N GLY A 202 -14.00 11.24 0.44
CA GLY A 202 -12.63 11.73 0.32
C GLY A 202 -11.72 11.28 1.46
N SER A 203 -10.93 12.19 1.99
CA SER A 203 -9.95 11.87 3.02
C SER A 203 -9.72 13.02 3.98
N VAL A 204 -9.21 12.70 5.17
CA VAL A 204 -8.80 13.66 6.20
C VAL A 204 -7.39 13.32 6.65
N THR A 205 -6.54 14.32 6.75
CA THR A 205 -5.21 14.18 7.36
C THR A 205 -5.11 15.08 8.58
N TYR A 206 -4.65 14.53 9.70
CA TYR A 206 -4.27 15.31 10.87
C TYR A 206 -2.75 15.36 11.00
N PHE A 207 -2.22 16.57 11.22
CA PHE A 207 -0.81 16.79 11.49
C PHE A 207 -0.65 17.93 12.47
N LYS A 208 0.01 17.70 13.60
CA LYS A 208 0.23 18.70 14.68
C LYS A 208 -1.07 19.39 15.12
N GLY A 209 -2.16 18.62 15.20
CA GLY A 209 -3.49 19.11 15.58
C GLY A 209 -4.26 19.83 14.47
N GLN A 210 -3.63 20.16 13.36
CA GLN A 210 -4.29 20.77 12.20
C GLN A 210 -5.01 19.68 11.39
N GLU A 211 -6.21 20.02 10.91
CA GLU A 211 -7.01 19.18 10.02
C GLU A 211 -6.87 19.66 8.57
N PHE A 212 -6.63 18.73 7.67
CA PHE A 212 -6.67 18.90 6.23
C PHE A 212 -7.75 17.94 5.69
N ARG A 213 -8.65 18.46 4.84
CA ARG A 213 -9.75 17.65 4.28
C ARG A 213 -9.84 17.86 2.77
N VAL A 214 -9.87 16.76 2.03
CA VAL A 214 -10.02 16.76 0.56
C VAL A 214 -11.19 15.85 0.19
N GLN A 215 -12.06 16.32 -0.70
CA GLN A 215 -13.17 15.55 -1.24
C GLN A 215 -12.65 14.52 -2.25
N ALA A 216 -13.33 13.38 -2.36
CA ALA A 216 -13.03 12.42 -3.42
C ALA A 216 -13.28 13.05 -4.81
N VAL A 217 -12.46 12.67 -5.77
CA VAL A 217 -12.73 12.97 -7.18
C VAL A 217 -13.91 12.12 -7.64
N LYS A 218 -14.94 12.76 -8.21
CA LYS A 218 -16.13 12.05 -8.69
C LYS A 218 -15.81 11.22 -9.93
N VAL A 219 -16.27 10.00 -9.93
CA VAL A 219 -16.18 9.06 -11.06
C VAL A 219 -17.60 8.71 -11.50
N ASP A 220 -17.90 8.90 -12.78
CA ASP A 220 -19.25 8.64 -13.31
C ASP A 220 -19.60 7.15 -13.30
N THR A 221 -18.61 6.28 -13.52
CA THR A 221 -18.78 4.83 -13.53
C THR A 221 -17.59 4.18 -12.86
N VAL A 222 -17.85 3.43 -11.82
CA VAL A 222 -16.88 2.56 -11.15
C VAL A 222 -16.87 1.21 -11.86
N ILE A 223 -15.70 0.77 -12.32
CA ILE A 223 -15.50 -0.53 -12.96
C ILE A 223 -15.04 -1.57 -11.95
N ASP A 224 -14.06 -1.20 -11.11
CA ASP A 224 -13.47 -2.07 -10.10
C ASP A 224 -12.85 -1.21 -8.99
N THR A 225 -13.06 -1.58 -7.73
CA THR A 225 -12.50 -0.87 -6.56
C THR A 225 -11.15 -1.42 -6.11
N THR A 226 -10.63 -2.45 -6.79
CA THR A 226 -9.34 -3.09 -6.48
C THR A 226 -8.20 -2.07 -6.51
N GLY A 227 -7.39 -2.06 -5.45
CA GLY A 227 -6.19 -1.21 -5.37
C GLY A 227 -6.46 0.30 -5.26
N CYS A 228 -7.72 0.73 -5.12
CA CYS A 228 -8.06 2.14 -4.98
C CYS A 228 -7.40 2.77 -3.74
N GLY A 229 -7.37 2.06 -2.61
CA GLY A 229 -6.63 2.47 -1.40
C GLY A 229 -5.14 2.57 -1.66
N ASP A 230 -4.55 1.53 -2.23
CA ASP A 230 -3.11 1.46 -2.50
C ASP A 230 -2.66 2.58 -3.45
N SER A 231 -3.45 2.85 -4.50
CA SER A 231 -3.19 3.91 -5.47
C SER A 231 -3.27 5.31 -4.83
N TYR A 232 -4.27 5.53 -3.96
CA TYR A 232 -4.37 6.74 -3.15
C TYR A 232 -3.13 6.91 -2.26
N HIS A 233 -2.74 5.86 -1.53
CA HIS A 233 -1.58 5.88 -0.64
C HIS A 233 -0.28 6.16 -1.39
N ALA A 234 -0.08 5.56 -2.57
CA ALA A 234 1.08 5.83 -3.41
C ALA A 234 1.13 7.29 -3.86
N GLY A 235 0.02 7.83 -4.36
CA GLY A 235 -0.10 9.23 -4.76
C GLY A 235 0.16 10.19 -3.61
N PHE A 236 -0.41 9.92 -2.43
CA PHE A 236 -0.22 10.73 -1.22
C PHE A 236 1.25 10.73 -0.76
N VAL A 237 1.86 9.56 -0.58
CA VAL A 237 3.23 9.44 -0.09
C VAL A 237 4.22 10.03 -1.09
N CYS A 238 4.13 9.67 -2.39
CA CYS A 238 5.05 10.18 -3.40
C CYS A 238 4.96 11.69 -3.55
N SER A 239 3.76 12.25 -3.67
CA SER A 239 3.57 13.71 -3.78
C SER A 239 4.09 14.44 -2.54
N TYR A 240 3.81 13.93 -1.33
CA TYR A 240 4.33 14.54 -0.11
C TYR A 240 5.86 14.47 -0.01
N MET A 241 6.47 13.36 -0.40
CA MET A 241 7.93 13.23 -0.42
C MET A 241 8.60 14.22 -1.38
N LEU A 242 7.91 14.59 -2.46
CA LEU A 242 8.42 15.54 -3.44
C LEU A 242 8.27 17.00 -3.01
N GLU A 243 7.13 17.35 -2.40
CA GLU A 243 6.74 18.75 -2.25
C GLU A 243 6.46 19.18 -0.82
N ASN A 244 6.34 18.24 0.12
CA ASN A 244 6.04 18.50 1.54
C ASN A 244 4.75 19.33 1.74
N ASP A 245 3.75 19.13 0.85
CA ASP A 245 2.43 19.78 0.89
C ASP A 245 1.34 18.73 1.11
N ILE A 246 0.69 18.77 2.28
CA ILE A 246 -0.30 17.78 2.69
C ILE A 246 -1.55 17.83 1.78
N GLU A 247 -2.10 19.00 1.54
CA GLU A 247 -3.33 19.12 0.75
C GLU A 247 -3.11 18.72 -0.71
N LYS A 248 -1.97 19.10 -1.27
CA LYS A 248 -1.59 18.69 -2.62
C LYS A 248 -1.42 17.18 -2.70
N ALA A 249 -0.74 16.57 -1.74
CA ALA A 249 -0.55 15.12 -1.67
C ALA A 249 -1.89 14.38 -1.59
N MET A 250 -2.84 14.85 -0.78
CA MET A 250 -4.18 14.31 -0.70
C MET A 250 -4.95 14.43 -2.02
N ARG A 251 -4.83 15.57 -2.74
CA ARG A 251 -5.46 15.75 -4.06
C ARG A 251 -4.89 14.80 -5.10
N ILE A 252 -3.57 14.69 -5.19
CA ILE A 252 -2.91 13.76 -6.12
C ILE A 252 -3.31 12.31 -5.81
N GLY A 253 -3.32 11.91 -4.53
CA GLY A 253 -3.83 10.59 -4.12
C GLY A 253 -5.26 10.35 -4.60
N SER A 254 -6.17 11.32 -4.40
CA SER A 254 -7.57 11.21 -4.84
C SER A 254 -7.72 11.14 -6.36
N GLU A 255 -6.90 11.85 -7.12
CA GLU A 255 -6.89 11.82 -8.59
C GLU A 255 -6.44 10.45 -9.11
N ILE A 256 -5.36 9.89 -8.54
CA ILE A 256 -4.86 8.57 -8.93
C ILE A 256 -5.87 7.48 -8.57
N ALA A 257 -6.46 7.54 -7.38
CA ALA A 257 -7.51 6.62 -6.97
C ALA A 257 -8.73 6.65 -7.91
N ALA A 258 -9.15 7.85 -8.33
CA ALA A 258 -10.24 8.01 -9.28
C ALA A 258 -9.93 7.41 -10.66
N GLU A 259 -8.67 7.45 -11.12
CA GLU A 259 -8.27 6.77 -12.36
C GLU A 259 -8.27 5.24 -12.18
N THR A 260 -7.84 4.73 -11.02
CA THR A 260 -7.84 3.30 -10.71
C THR A 260 -9.25 2.71 -10.75
N LEU A 261 -10.28 3.45 -10.33
CA LEU A 261 -11.67 3.01 -10.39
C LEU A 261 -12.23 2.79 -11.81
N LYS A 262 -11.52 3.23 -12.87
CA LYS A 262 -11.98 3.18 -14.26
C LYS A 262 -11.52 1.96 -15.04
N HIS A 263 -10.80 1.03 -14.42
CA HIS A 263 -10.31 -0.19 -15.05
C HIS A 263 -10.34 -1.38 -14.10
N TYR A 264 -10.18 -2.59 -14.62
CA TYR A 264 -10.06 -3.79 -13.83
C TYR A 264 -8.64 -3.95 -13.27
N GLY A 265 -8.54 -4.37 -11.99
CA GLY A 265 -7.29 -4.61 -11.28
C GLY A 265 -6.71 -3.35 -10.64
N GLY A 266 -5.65 -3.52 -9.83
CA GLY A 266 -5.11 -2.45 -8.97
C GLY A 266 -4.25 -1.40 -9.68
N PHE A 267 -3.81 -1.63 -10.96
CA PHE A 267 -2.99 -0.68 -11.73
C PHE A 267 -2.98 -0.98 -13.23
#